data_9ae79a088cfc4087bb86f11e2e2eab5c
#
_entry.id   9ae79a088cfc4087bb86f11e2e2eab5c
#
_cell.length_a   1.000
_cell.length_b   1.000
_cell.length_c   1.000
_cell.angle_alpha   90.00
_cell.angle_beta   90.00
_cell.angle_gamma   90.00
#
_symmetry.space_group_name_H-M   'P 1'
#
loop_
_entity.id
_entity.type
_entity.pdbx_description
1 polymer ?
#
loop_
_entity_poly.entity_id
_entity_poly.type
_entity_poly.pdbx_seq_one_letter_code
_entity_poly.pdbx_strand_id
1 'polypeptide(L)'
;MSKGYLSAVASILFLDKILNDDHLMKVLTGLSAAEFVALEPVFSRALLEMEGVHQVRQERHSAGRPHSLPTLADKLFFILFYTRCHPTFDVAGLLYEVDRAQTYRWFKTYLPALEAALGREVVLPDHKIRDVASLLVHVAEIEEVFPGAMERSAQRL
;
A
#
# COMPACT_ATOMS: atom_id res chain seq x y z
N MET A 1 -9.31 -23.55 -1.05
CA MET A 1 -8.47 -23.17 0.11
C MET A 1 -7.82 -21.80 0.00
N SER A 2 -7.48 -21.37 -1.20
CA SER A 2 -6.82 -20.09 -1.41
C SER A 2 -7.74 -18.87 -1.31
N LYS A 3 -9.00 -18.98 -1.70
CA LYS A 3 -9.92 -17.83 -1.74
C LYS A 3 -10.26 -17.25 -0.37
N GLY A 4 -10.50 -18.08 0.64
CA GLY A 4 -10.82 -17.62 1.99
C GLY A 4 -9.62 -16.98 2.69
N TYR A 5 -8.45 -17.56 2.50
CA TYR A 5 -7.19 -17.06 3.07
C TYR A 5 -6.76 -15.74 2.42
N LEU A 6 -6.80 -15.67 1.10
CA LEU A 6 -6.49 -14.44 0.36
C LEU A 6 -7.50 -13.33 0.64
N SER A 7 -8.78 -13.68 0.79
CA SER A 7 -9.82 -12.72 1.18
C SER A 7 -9.57 -12.16 2.58
N ALA A 8 -9.13 -12.99 3.53
CA ALA A 8 -8.79 -12.55 4.88
C ALA A 8 -7.56 -11.64 4.89
N VAL A 9 -6.54 -11.99 4.12
CA VAL A 9 -5.32 -11.16 3.98
C VAL A 9 -5.63 -9.87 3.24
N ALA A 10 -6.43 -9.94 2.16
CA ALA A 10 -6.87 -8.76 1.42
C ALA A 10 -7.69 -7.82 2.30
N SER A 11 -8.50 -8.36 3.24
CA SER A 11 -9.27 -7.52 4.16
C SER A 11 -8.39 -6.78 5.17
N ILE A 12 -7.17 -7.24 5.44
CA ILE A 12 -6.19 -6.50 6.25
C ILE A 12 -5.76 -5.22 5.53
N LEU A 13 -5.75 -5.24 4.19
CA LEU A 13 -5.35 -4.10 3.37
C LEU A 13 -6.52 -3.20 2.95
N PHE A 14 -7.72 -3.41 3.48
CA PHE A 14 -8.82 -2.48 3.27
C PHE A 14 -8.55 -1.18 4.02
N LEU A 15 -8.32 -0.13 3.26
CA LEU A 15 -7.91 1.18 3.76
C LEU A 15 -8.87 1.74 4.81
N ASP A 16 -10.18 1.57 4.61
CA ASP A 16 -11.20 2.05 5.55
C ASP A 16 -11.03 1.45 6.95
N LYS A 17 -10.66 0.18 7.02
CA LYS A 17 -10.43 -0.50 8.30
C LYS A 17 -9.09 -0.11 8.92
N ILE A 18 -8.07 0.05 8.07
CA ILE A 18 -6.71 0.39 8.51
C ILE A 18 -6.67 1.81 9.04
N LEU A 19 -7.35 2.76 8.41
CA LEU A 19 -7.42 4.16 8.86
C LEU A 19 -8.03 4.32 10.24
N ASN A 20 -8.80 3.36 10.71
CA ASN A 20 -9.38 3.37 12.05
C ASN A 20 -8.46 2.76 13.12
N ASP A 21 -7.30 2.25 12.74
CA ASP A 21 -6.33 1.64 13.64
C ASP A 21 -4.95 2.24 13.41
N ASP A 22 -4.56 3.20 14.27
CA ASP A 22 -3.26 3.89 14.18
C ASP A 22 -2.07 2.94 14.28
N HIS A 23 -2.18 1.88 15.07
CA HIS A 23 -1.11 0.90 15.20
C HIS A 23 -0.89 0.14 13.90
N LEU A 24 -1.99 -0.30 13.28
CA LEU A 24 -1.92 -1.01 12.01
C LEU A 24 -1.41 -0.09 10.89
N MET A 25 -1.83 1.17 10.89
CA MET A 25 -1.31 2.18 9.96
C MET A 25 0.20 2.34 10.10
N LYS A 26 0.70 2.49 11.32
CA LYS A 26 2.15 2.64 11.57
C LYS A 26 2.94 1.40 11.17
N VAL A 27 2.39 0.22 11.41
CA VAL A 27 2.99 -1.06 11.02
C VAL A 27 3.14 -1.16 9.51
N LEU A 28 2.06 -0.86 8.79
CA LEU A 28 1.99 -1.08 7.35
C LEU A 28 2.56 0.07 6.53
N THR A 29 2.49 1.30 7.04
CA THR A 29 2.90 2.49 6.27
C THR A 29 4.00 3.30 6.94
N GLY A 30 4.25 3.11 8.22
CA GLY A 30 5.15 3.95 9.01
C GLY A 30 4.53 5.26 9.47
N LEU A 31 3.27 5.53 9.15
CA LEU A 31 2.56 6.77 9.48
C LEU A 31 1.32 6.48 10.32
N SER A 32 0.95 7.44 11.18
CA SER A 32 -0.36 7.42 11.82
C SER A 32 -1.45 7.77 10.80
N ALA A 33 -2.72 7.53 11.16
CA ALA A 33 -3.85 7.89 10.30
C ALA A 33 -3.87 9.40 10.01
N ALA A 34 -3.58 10.22 11.02
CA ALA A 34 -3.54 11.68 10.86
C ALA A 34 -2.41 12.11 9.91
N GLU A 35 -1.23 11.52 10.05
CA GLU A 35 -0.10 11.78 9.15
C GLU A 35 -0.39 11.35 7.72
N PHE A 36 -1.06 10.21 7.55
CA PHE A 36 -1.48 9.72 6.24
C PHE A 36 -2.44 10.71 5.57
N VAL A 37 -3.46 11.16 6.30
CA VAL A 37 -4.45 12.13 5.79
C VAL A 37 -3.76 13.45 5.43
N ALA A 38 -2.80 13.89 6.24
CA ALA A 38 -2.04 15.12 5.97
C ALA A 38 -1.14 15.00 4.73
N LEU A 39 -0.60 13.81 4.47
CA LEU A 39 0.28 13.57 3.31
C LEU A 39 -0.52 13.45 1.99
N GLU A 40 -1.76 13.01 2.06
CA GLU A 40 -2.59 12.75 0.88
C GLU A 40 -2.66 13.92 -0.11
N PRO A 41 -2.97 15.18 0.30
CA PRO A 41 -3.01 16.28 -0.66
C PRO A 41 -1.64 16.63 -1.25
N VAL A 42 -0.57 16.46 -0.48
CA VAL A 42 0.81 16.71 -0.95
C VAL A 42 1.20 15.67 -2.01
N PHE A 43 0.88 14.40 -1.75
CA PHE A 43 1.09 13.31 -2.70
C PHE A 43 0.24 13.50 -3.95
N SER A 44 -1.02 13.91 -3.80
CA SER A 44 -1.92 14.21 -4.92
C SER A 44 -1.31 15.24 -5.87
N ARG A 45 -0.81 16.34 -5.30
CA ARG A 45 -0.19 17.40 -6.09
C ARG A 45 1.04 16.91 -6.83
N ALA A 46 1.92 16.17 -6.16
CA ALA A 46 3.12 15.60 -6.77
C ALA A 46 2.77 14.65 -7.91
N LEU A 47 1.78 13.79 -7.70
CA LEU A 47 1.33 12.83 -8.70
C LEU A 47 0.74 13.53 -9.93
N LEU A 48 -0.10 14.55 -9.73
CA LEU A 48 -0.69 15.33 -10.81
C LEU A 48 0.37 16.05 -11.64
N GLU A 49 1.37 16.62 -11.00
CA GLU A 49 2.49 17.27 -11.69
C GLU A 49 3.26 16.29 -12.57
N MET A 50 3.47 15.08 -12.11
CA MET A 50 4.15 14.03 -12.85
C MET A 50 3.29 13.43 -13.96
N GLU A 51 2.00 13.21 -13.71
CA GLU A 51 1.05 12.66 -14.68
C GLU A 51 0.71 13.67 -15.78
N GLY A 52 0.80 14.97 -15.51
CA GLY A 52 0.54 16.01 -16.50
C GLY A 52 1.34 15.85 -17.78
N VAL A 53 2.52 15.23 -17.71
CA VAL A 53 3.36 14.94 -18.88
C VAL A 53 2.95 13.64 -19.58
N HIS A 54 2.31 12.72 -18.86
CA HIS A 54 1.98 11.39 -19.36
C HIS A 54 0.50 11.16 -19.65
N GLN A 55 -0.39 12.04 -19.19
CA GLN A 55 -1.84 11.88 -19.28
C GLN A 55 -2.35 11.72 -20.72
N VAL A 56 -1.71 12.42 -21.66
CA VAL A 56 -2.08 12.36 -23.08
C VAL A 56 -1.84 10.96 -23.69
N ARG A 57 -0.94 10.19 -23.12
CA ARG A 57 -0.64 8.81 -23.59
C ARG A 57 -1.53 7.76 -22.95
N GLN A 58 -2.00 7.97 -21.72
CA GLN A 58 -2.76 6.96 -20.96
C GLN A 58 -4.26 6.96 -21.30
N GLU A 59 -4.83 8.09 -21.65
CA GLU A 59 -6.25 8.18 -22.05
C GLU A 59 -6.58 7.31 -23.27
N ARG A 60 -5.59 6.99 -24.10
CA ARG A 60 -5.77 6.14 -25.28
C ARG A 60 -5.78 4.63 -24.96
N HIS A 61 -5.36 4.21 -23.76
CA HIS A 61 -5.19 2.80 -23.38
C HIS A 61 -6.08 2.34 -22.23
N SER A 62 -6.84 3.22 -21.61
CA SER A 62 -7.60 2.93 -20.40
C SER A 62 -9.02 2.44 -20.61
N ALA A 63 -9.36 2.04 -21.84
CA ALA A 63 -10.71 1.54 -22.10
C ALA A 63 -10.90 0.15 -21.49
N GLY A 64 -11.61 0.05 -20.37
CA GLY A 64 -12.34 -1.13 -20.01
C GLY A 64 -11.97 -1.95 -18.79
N ARG A 65 -11.00 -1.60 -17.97
CA ARG A 65 -10.77 -2.31 -16.69
C ARG A 65 -10.86 -1.35 -15.51
N PRO A 66 -11.67 -1.68 -14.46
CA PRO A 66 -11.65 -0.91 -13.24
C PRO A 66 -10.24 -0.96 -12.62
N HIS A 67 -9.74 0.18 -12.21
CA HIS A 67 -8.43 0.29 -11.58
C HIS A 67 -8.48 -0.39 -10.21
N SER A 68 -7.52 -1.27 -9.91
CA SER A 68 -7.43 -1.93 -8.60
C SER A 68 -7.04 -0.97 -7.48
N LEU A 69 -6.60 0.24 -7.83
CA LEU A 69 -6.35 1.36 -6.91
C LEU A 69 -7.26 2.51 -7.32
N PRO A 70 -8.56 2.45 -6.95
CA PRO A 70 -9.56 3.38 -7.49
C PRO A 70 -9.43 4.80 -6.95
N THR A 71 -8.90 4.97 -5.74
CA THR A 71 -8.78 6.29 -5.11
C THR A 71 -7.33 6.71 -4.96
N LEU A 72 -7.11 8.01 -4.77
CA LEU A 72 -5.81 8.56 -4.47
C LEU A 72 -5.25 8.00 -3.16
N ALA A 73 -6.11 7.82 -2.16
CA ALA A 73 -5.74 7.23 -0.88
C ALA A 73 -5.23 5.79 -1.06
N ASP A 74 -5.85 5.00 -1.93
CA ASP A 74 -5.39 3.64 -2.25
C ASP A 74 -4.00 3.64 -2.89
N LYS A 75 -3.74 4.57 -3.78
CA LYS A 75 -2.43 4.73 -4.43
C LYS A 75 -1.35 5.10 -3.43
N LEU A 76 -1.64 6.06 -2.56
CA LEU A 76 -0.72 6.47 -1.49
C LEU A 76 -0.46 5.31 -0.52
N PHE A 77 -1.52 4.61 -0.11
CA PHE A 77 -1.39 3.47 0.77
C PHE A 77 -0.52 2.37 0.14
N PHE A 78 -0.75 2.04 -1.12
CA PHE A 78 0.05 1.03 -1.82
C PHE A 78 1.55 1.35 -1.77
N ILE A 79 1.93 2.57 -2.13
CA ILE A 79 3.35 2.91 -2.19
C ILE A 79 3.98 3.01 -0.79
N LEU A 80 3.25 3.48 0.20
CA LEU A 80 3.71 3.50 1.58
C LEU A 80 3.88 2.09 2.13
N PHE A 81 2.89 1.22 1.90
CA PHE A 81 2.95 -0.19 2.28
C PHE A 81 4.14 -0.88 1.61
N TYR A 82 4.31 -0.68 0.32
CA TYR A 82 5.40 -1.28 -0.44
C TYR A 82 6.76 -0.85 0.11
N THR A 83 6.95 0.44 0.35
CA THR A 83 8.24 0.97 0.83
C THR A 83 8.51 0.60 2.28
N ARG A 84 7.48 0.43 3.10
CA ARG A 84 7.62 0.06 4.51
C ARG A 84 7.87 -1.44 4.71
N CYS A 85 7.07 -2.26 4.06
CA CYS A 85 7.12 -3.72 4.21
C CYS A 85 8.02 -4.41 3.18
N HIS A 86 8.26 -3.76 2.05
CA HIS A 86 9.09 -4.24 0.96
C HIS A 86 8.73 -5.68 0.52
N PRO A 87 7.47 -5.94 0.17
CA PRO A 87 7.09 -7.24 -0.39
C PRO A 87 7.68 -7.40 -1.79
N THR A 88 7.81 -8.64 -2.26
CA THR A 88 8.11 -8.85 -3.67
C THR A 88 6.90 -8.42 -4.52
N PHE A 89 7.12 -8.17 -5.80
CA PHE A 89 6.01 -7.83 -6.70
C PHE A 89 5.00 -8.96 -6.83
N ASP A 90 5.45 -10.21 -6.67
CA ASP A 90 4.56 -11.37 -6.65
C ASP A 90 3.63 -11.35 -5.43
N VAL A 91 4.16 -11.09 -4.25
CA VAL A 91 3.37 -10.99 -3.01
C VAL A 91 2.40 -9.81 -3.10
N ALA A 92 2.87 -8.65 -3.54
CA ALA A 92 2.00 -7.48 -3.74
C ALA A 92 0.89 -7.77 -4.75
N GLY A 93 1.21 -8.48 -5.83
CA GLY A 93 0.21 -8.91 -6.83
C GLY A 93 -0.86 -9.81 -6.24
N LEU A 94 -0.47 -10.76 -5.38
CA LEU A 94 -1.43 -11.62 -4.69
C LEU A 94 -2.37 -10.82 -3.78
N LEU A 95 -1.83 -9.85 -3.04
CA LEU A 95 -2.60 -9.06 -2.09
C LEU A 95 -3.61 -8.14 -2.79
N TYR A 96 -3.24 -7.61 -3.95
CA TYR A 96 -4.09 -6.69 -4.72
C TYR A 96 -4.83 -7.37 -5.87
N GLU A 97 -4.69 -8.68 -6.00
CA GLU A 97 -5.34 -9.49 -7.06
C GLU A 97 -5.01 -9.00 -8.47
N VAL A 98 -3.75 -8.66 -8.68
CA VAL A 98 -3.22 -8.22 -9.98
C VAL A 98 -1.94 -9.00 -10.31
N ASP A 99 -1.51 -8.93 -11.56
CA ASP A 99 -0.26 -9.57 -11.93
C ASP A 99 0.97 -8.80 -11.42
N ARG A 100 2.08 -9.47 -11.40
CA ARG A 100 3.37 -8.93 -11.00
C ARG A 100 3.76 -7.66 -11.78
N ALA A 101 3.50 -7.67 -13.09
CA ALA A 101 3.85 -6.55 -13.96
C ALA A 101 3.07 -5.28 -13.58
N GLN A 102 1.82 -5.44 -13.13
CA GLN A 102 1.00 -4.32 -12.69
C GLN A 102 1.55 -3.69 -11.42
N THR A 103 1.96 -4.51 -10.43
CA THR A 103 2.54 -3.98 -9.18
C THR A 103 3.87 -3.27 -9.45
N TYR A 104 4.67 -3.77 -10.38
CA TYR A 104 5.91 -3.11 -10.80
C TYR A 104 5.63 -1.74 -11.42
N ARG A 105 4.62 -1.65 -12.28
CA ARG A 105 4.21 -0.37 -12.90
C ARG A 105 3.73 0.63 -11.86
N TRP A 106 2.95 0.19 -10.89
CA TRP A 106 2.51 1.05 -9.79
C TRP A 106 3.69 1.57 -8.98
N PHE A 107 4.62 0.68 -8.63
CA PHE A 107 5.83 1.07 -7.91
C PHE A 107 6.60 2.14 -8.68
N LYS A 108 6.84 1.93 -9.97
CA LYS A 108 7.55 2.86 -10.83
C LYS A 108 6.85 4.22 -10.96
N THR A 109 5.53 4.21 -10.94
CA THR A 109 4.73 5.44 -11.09
C THR A 109 4.63 6.21 -9.78
N TYR A 110 4.38 5.52 -8.67
CA TYR A 110 4.05 6.19 -7.41
C TYR A 110 5.25 6.49 -6.53
N LEU A 111 6.36 5.76 -6.65
CA LEU A 111 7.55 6.04 -5.85
C LEU A 111 8.10 7.46 -6.06
N PRO A 112 8.31 7.93 -7.32
CA PRO A 112 8.79 9.29 -7.52
C PRO A 112 7.85 10.36 -6.94
N ALA A 113 6.54 10.14 -7.02
CA ALA A 113 5.54 11.04 -6.45
C ALA A 113 5.64 11.07 -4.91
N LEU A 114 5.84 9.91 -4.29
CA LEU A 114 6.04 9.82 -2.84
C LEU A 114 7.32 10.55 -2.41
N GLU A 115 8.41 10.32 -3.12
CA GLU A 115 9.69 10.99 -2.82
C GLU A 115 9.58 12.50 -2.96
N ALA A 116 8.89 12.97 -3.98
CA ALA A 116 8.63 14.40 -4.16
C ALA A 116 7.77 14.96 -3.03
N ALA A 117 6.73 14.22 -2.62
CA ALA A 117 5.86 14.64 -1.52
C ALA A 117 6.59 14.68 -0.17
N LEU A 118 7.49 13.74 0.08
CA LEU A 118 8.30 13.68 1.30
C LEU A 118 9.49 14.64 1.28
N GLY A 119 9.91 15.10 0.10
CA GLY A 119 11.09 15.93 -0.06
C GLY A 119 12.42 15.18 0.15
N ARG A 120 12.40 13.85 0.04
CA ARG A 120 13.60 13.01 0.22
C ARG A 120 13.46 11.68 -0.49
N GLU A 121 14.58 11.05 -0.78
CA GLU A 121 14.59 9.70 -1.31
C GLU A 121 14.11 8.69 -0.26
N VAL A 122 13.45 7.66 -0.73
CA VAL A 122 12.97 6.57 0.13
C VAL A 122 13.98 5.42 0.08
N VAL A 123 14.45 5.03 1.26
CA VAL A 123 15.34 3.88 1.40
C VAL A 123 14.49 2.64 1.68
N LEU A 124 14.62 1.63 0.82
CA LEU A 124 13.90 0.39 1.00
C LEU A 124 14.61 -0.49 2.04
N PRO A 125 13.86 -1.29 2.82
CA PRO A 125 14.46 -2.26 3.73
C PRO A 125 15.37 -3.25 3.00
N ASP A 126 16.44 -3.69 3.66
CA ASP A 126 17.41 -4.62 3.08
C ASP A 126 16.81 -5.98 2.72
N HIS A 127 15.85 -6.45 3.51
CA HIS A 127 15.18 -7.72 3.28
C HIS A 127 13.82 -7.52 2.63
N LYS A 128 13.44 -8.49 1.81
CA LYS A 128 12.13 -8.51 1.14
C LYS A 128 11.21 -9.53 1.77
N ILE A 129 9.94 -9.21 1.85
CA ILE A 129 8.90 -10.17 2.21
C ILE A 129 8.58 -10.96 0.94
N ARG A 130 8.95 -12.24 0.92
CA ARG A 130 8.89 -13.09 -0.27
C ARG A 130 7.66 -13.97 -0.38
N ASP A 131 6.87 -14.04 0.69
CA ASP A 131 5.63 -14.81 0.73
C ASP A 131 4.65 -14.20 1.74
N VAL A 132 3.38 -14.62 1.65
CA VAL A 132 2.32 -14.11 2.51
C VAL A 132 2.54 -14.52 3.98
N ALA A 133 3.08 -15.72 4.21
CA ALA A 133 3.37 -16.18 5.57
C ALA A 133 4.38 -15.27 6.26
N SER A 134 5.43 -14.84 5.56
CA SER A 134 6.42 -13.88 6.08
C SER A 134 5.79 -12.53 6.40
N LEU A 135 4.83 -12.07 5.60
CA LEU A 135 4.09 -10.84 5.88
C LEU A 135 3.29 -10.97 7.17
N LEU A 136 2.62 -12.09 7.37
CA LEU A 136 1.84 -12.35 8.58
C LEU A 136 2.73 -12.43 9.82
N VAL A 137 3.91 -13.04 9.70
CA VAL A 137 4.91 -13.09 10.78
C VAL A 137 5.39 -11.68 11.12
N HIS A 138 5.65 -10.85 10.11
CA HIS A 138 6.06 -9.45 10.31
C HIS A 138 5.00 -8.67 11.09
N VAL A 139 3.73 -8.83 10.74
CA VAL A 139 2.62 -8.22 11.47
C VAL A 139 2.52 -8.76 12.90
N ALA A 140 2.74 -10.06 13.09
CA ALA A 140 2.72 -10.69 14.41
C ALA A 140 3.88 -10.24 15.31
N GLU A 141 5.08 -10.07 14.77
CA GLU A 141 6.22 -9.52 15.52
C GLU A 141 5.91 -8.13 16.07
N ILE A 142 5.16 -7.36 15.30
CA ILE A 142 4.73 -6.03 15.73
C ILE A 142 3.64 -6.14 16.80
N GLU A 143 2.81 -7.18 16.75
CA GLU A 143 1.82 -7.46 17.81
C GLU A 143 2.50 -7.74 19.16
N GLU A 144 3.67 -8.40 19.16
CA GLU A 144 4.46 -8.60 20.40
C GLU A 144 4.98 -7.29 20.96
N VAL A 145 5.36 -6.36 20.08
CA VAL A 145 5.83 -5.02 20.49
C VAL A 145 4.66 -4.11 20.88
N PHE A 146 3.51 -4.28 20.23
CA PHE A 146 2.31 -3.47 20.47
C PHE A 146 1.08 -4.38 20.69
N PRO A 147 0.93 -4.94 21.92
CA PRO A 147 -0.17 -5.86 22.21
C PRO A 147 -1.55 -5.24 21.96
N GLY A 148 -2.43 -6.00 21.33
CA GLY A 148 -3.80 -5.60 21.05
C GLY A 148 -4.04 -4.98 19.68
N ALA A 149 -3.02 -4.80 18.86
CA ALA A 149 -3.19 -4.25 17.50
C ALA A 149 -4.03 -5.20 16.62
N MET A 150 -3.75 -6.50 16.69
CA MET A 150 -4.51 -7.53 15.96
C MET A 150 -5.92 -7.74 16.50
N GLU A 151 -6.07 -7.71 17.81
CA GLU A 151 -7.39 -7.85 18.46
C GLU A 151 -8.32 -6.69 18.10
N ARG A 152 -7.82 -5.48 18.10
CA ARG A 152 -8.59 -4.31 17.69
C ARG A 152 -9.01 -4.37 16.23
N SER A 153 -8.17 -4.94 15.39
CA SER A 153 -8.49 -5.15 13.98
C SER A 153 -9.58 -6.23 13.81
N ALA A 154 -9.51 -7.29 14.58
CA ALA A 154 -10.49 -8.39 14.56
C ALA A 154 -11.85 -7.99 15.14
N GLN A 155 -11.88 -7.18 16.19
CA GLN A 155 -13.12 -6.72 16.82
C GLN A 155 -13.94 -5.76 15.97
N ARG A 156 -13.35 -5.18 14.93
CA ARG A 156 -14.02 -4.27 13.99
C ARG A 156 -14.52 -4.98 12.73
N LEU A 157 -14.33 -6.27 12.66
CA LEU A 157 -14.89 -7.11 11.62
C LEU A 157 -16.29 -7.57 12.01
#